data_8637bdca5b7abb3293a81feba1e81a7f
#
_entry.id   8637bdca5b7abb3293a81feba1e81a7f
#
_cell.length_a   1.000
_cell.length_b   1.000
_cell.length_c   1.000
_cell.angle_alpha   90.00
_cell.angle_beta   90.00
_cell.angle_gamma   90.00
#
_symmetry.space_group_name_H-M   'P 1'
#
loop_
_entity.id
_entity.type
_entity.pdbx_description
1 polymer ?
#
loop_
_entity_poly.entity_id
_entity_poly.type
_entity_poly.pdbx_seq_one_letter_code
_entity_poly.pdbx_strand_id
1 'polypeptide(L)'
;MVDMSAPQVHITNQNLLTMTSLNSQLQLALLNRKKGRNLIEKGFTLVELMIVIVIVGILSGVALPNFLSQSTKAKGTEAKSQVSAILKSSASMFSESGAGFVSAEITAGGAESCGRLGAPAALATNFDYVCSQEDIGEVEGIRVTATANENDTGIEGNVVEMTLEFPTGLVVTDRDATSEMFGGNKADV
;
A
#
# COMPACT_ATOMS: atom_id res chain seq x y z
N MET A 1 42.29 -94.75 9.25
CA MET A 1 42.47 -94.02 10.53
C MET A 1 42.99 -92.67 10.13
N VAL A 2 42.11 -91.66 10.09
CA VAL A 2 42.45 -90.26 9.73
C VAL A 2 42.28 -89.46 11.03
N ASP A 3 43.39 -88.96 11.55
CA ASP A 3 43.44 -88.13 12.75
C ASP A 3 43.05 -86.70 12.39
N MET A 4 41.92 -86.27 12.87
CA MET A 4 41.39 -84.86 12.70
C MET A 4 41.71 -84.10 14.00
N SER A 5 42.94 -83.56 14.09
CA SER A 5 43.28 -82.58 15.10
C SER A 5 42.87 -81.21 14.66
N ALA A 6 41.81 -80.64 15.27
CA ALA A 6 41.36 -79.30 15.05
C ALA A 6 42.28 -78.26 15.75
N PRO A 7 42.63 -77.14 15.14
CA PRO A 7 43.46 -76.14 15.77
C PRO A 7 42.66 -75.36 16.84
N GLN A 8 43.19 -75.36 18.05
CA GLN A 8 42.71 -74.56 19.17
C GLN A 8 43.01 -73.05 18.89
N VAL A 9 41.97 -72.26 18.70
CA VAL A 9 42.11 -70.81 18.57
C VAL A 9 42.27 -70.21 19.97
N HIS A 10 43.48 -69.83 20.31
CA HIS A 10 43.78 -69.03 21.52
C HIS A 10 43.26 -67.57 21.27
N ILE A 11 42.12 -67.29 21.80
CA ILE A 11 41.60 -65.87 21.83
C ILE A 11 42.30 -65.20 23.00
N THR A 12 43.33 -64.42 22.71
CA THR A 12 44.01 -63.60 23.68
C THR A 12 43.12 -62.46 24.12
N ASN A 13 42.71 -62.41 25.35
CA ASN A 13 41.86 -61.45 26.03
C ASN A 13 42.42 -60.00 26.09
N GLN A 14 43.42 -59.67 25.29
CA GLN A 14 44.10 -58.38 25.34
C GLN A 14 43.33 -57.26 24.53
N ASN A 15 42.47 -57.66 23.60
CA ASN A 15 41.71 -56.63 22.78
C ASN A 15 40.41 -56.14 23.43
N LEU A 16 39.98 -56.78 24.55
CA LEU A 16 38.73 -56.35 25.21
C LEU A 16 38.90 -55.12 26.12
N LEU A 17 40.14 -55.00 26.71
CA LEU A 17 40.45 -53.91 27.64
C LEU A 17 40.73 -52.56 26.95
N THR A 18 41.11 -52.55 25.67
CA THR A 18 41.37 -51.33 24.92
C THR A 18 40.08 -50.66 24.40
N MET A 19 39.05 -51.46 24.15
CA MET A 19 37.77 -50.93 23.69
C MET A 19 36.98 -50.23 24.79
N THR A 20 37.08 -50.64 26.03
CA THR A 20 36.38 -50.02 27.16
C THR A 20 36.99 -48.69 27.57
N SER A 21 38.30 -48.48 27.40
CA SER A 21 38.97 -47.23 27.73
C SER A 21 38.68 -46.15 26.72
N LEU A 22 38.51 -46.45 25.42
CA LEU A 22 38.13 -45.51 24.38
C LEU A 22 36.69 -44.99 24.55
N ASN A 23 35.76 -45.87 24.94
CA ASN A 23 34.39 -45.48 25.20
C ASN A 23 34.26 -44.56 26.42
N SER A 24 35.03 -44.80 27.50
CA SER A 24 34.99 -43.91 28.67
C SER A 24 35.65 -42.57 28.42
N GLN A 25 36.70 -42.48 27.60
CA GLN A 25 37.29 -41.20 27.21
C GLN A 25 36.36 -40.39 26.29
N LEU A 26 35.64 -41.05 25.38
CA LEU A 26 34.64 -40.41 24.53
C LEU A 26 33.46 -39.91 25.36
N GLN A 27 32.99 -40.66 26.33
CA GLN A 27 31.93 -40.24 27.25
C GLN A 27 32.37 -39.07 28.13
N LEU A 28 33.59 -39.06 28.65
CA LEU A 28 34.14 -37.92 29.38
C LEU A 28 34.34 -36.68 28.50
N ALA A 29 34.74 -36.85 27.26
CA ALA A 29 34.85 -35.73 26.31
C ALA A 29 33.48 -35.13 25.93
N LEU A 30 32.44 -35.96 25.84
CA LEU A 30 31.06 -35.51 25.61
C LEU A 30 30.48 -34.78 26.84
N LEU A 31 30.78 -35.26 28.05
CA LEU A 31 30.35 -34.63 29.30
C LEU A 31 31.11 -33.32 29.58
N ASN A 32 32.35 -33.23 29.12
CA ASN A 32 33.20 -32.04 29.31
C ASN A 32 33.11 -31.05 28.16
N ARG A 33 32.18 -31.26 27.21
CA ARG A 33 31.75 -30.22 26.29
C ARG A 33 31.16 -29.12 27.14
N LYS A 34 32.00 -28.19 27.59
CA LYS A 34 31.55 -26.91 28.16
C LYS A 34 30.58 -26.37 27.14
N LYS A 35 29.30 -26.44 27.47
CA LYS A 35 28.23 -25.79 26.72
C LYS A 35 28.62 -24.33 26.64
N GLY A 36 29.32 -23.95 25.57
CA GLY A 36 29.57 -22.55 25.25
C GLY A 36 28.19 -21.95 25.25
N ARG A 37 27.87 -21.12 26.24
CA ARG A 37 26.65 -20.32 26.29
C ARG A 37 26.74 -19.43 25.08
N ASN A 38 26.18 -19.91 23.99
CA ASN A 38 25.97 -19.06 22.84
C ASN A 38 25.15 -17.86 23.32
N LEU A 39 25.70 -16.68 23.19
CA LEU A 39 25.01 -15.41 23.54
C LEU A 39 23.66 -15.31 22.80
N ILE A 40 23.45 -16.10 21.76
CA ILE A 40 22.22 -16.25 20.97
C ILE A 40 21.12 -17.05 21.73
N GLU A 41 21.47 -17.85 22.75
CA GLU A 41 20.48 -18.60 23.56
C GLU A 41 19.90 -17.77 24.73
N LYS A 42 20.28 -16.50 24.88
CA LYS A 42 19.59 -15.59 25.78
C LYS A 42 18.24 -15.24 25.14
N GLY A 43 17.21 -16.00 25.44
CA GLY A 43 15.84 -15.65 25.08
C GLY A 43 15.48 -14.25 25.59
N PHE A 44 14.61 -13.56 24.87
CA PHE A 44 14.10 -12.25 25.30
C PHE A 44 13.43 -12.37 26.69
N THR A 45 13.68 -11.42 27.54
CA THR A 45 12.99 -11.34 28.81
C THR A 45 11.55 -10.89 28.62
N LEU A 46 10.64 -11.36 29.45
CA LEU A 46 9.23 -10.92 29.41
C LEU A 46 9.11 -9.40 29.54
N VAL A 47 9.97 -8.78 30.37
CA VAL A 47 10.01 -7.33 30.59
C VAL A 47 10.45 -6.60 29.31
N GLU A 48 11.41 -7.13 28.57
CA GLU A 48 11.87 -6.52 27.29
C GLU A 48 10.76 -6.46 26.26
N LEU A 49 9.95 -7.52 26.13
CA LEU A 49 8.78 -7.50 25.26
C LEU A 49 7.71 -6.55 25.80
N MET A 50 7.48 -6.49 27.10
CA MET A 50 6.49 -5.60 27.70
C MET A 50 6.81 -4.13 27.44
N ILE A 51 8.07 -3.70 27.62
CA ILE A 51 8.44 -2.30 27.39
C ILE A 51 8.32 -1.90 25.92
N VAL A 52 8.63 -2.82 24.99
CA VAL A 52 8.50 -2.57 23.55
C VAL A 52 7.04 -2.34 23.15
N ILE A 53 6.12 -3.19 23.60
CA ILE A 53 4.70 -3.01 23.26
C ILE A 53 4.12 -1.73 23.85
N VAL A 54 4.57 -1.31 25.03
CA VAL A 54 4.16 -0.02 25.64
C VAL A 54 4.64 1.15 24.80
N ILE A 55 5.92 1.15 24.41
CA ILE A 55 6.48 2.23 23.58
C ILE A 55 5.79 2.29 22.21
N VAL A 56 5.61 1.15 21.54
CA VAL A 56 4.91 1.06 20.26
C VAL A 56 3.45 1.53 20.39
N GLY A 57 2.78 1.17 21.49
CA GLY A 57 1.42 1.62 21.77
C GLY A 57 1.30 3.15 21.87
N ILE A 58 2.22 3.80 22.60
CA ILE A 58 2.25 5.27 22.73
C ILE A 58 2.54 5.92 21.37
N LEU A 59 3.55 5.45 20.66
CA LEU A 59 3.92 5.99 19.36
C LEU A 59 2.79 5.83 18.32
N SER A 60 2.11 4.69 18.31
CA SER A 60 0.99 4.43 17.41
C SER A 60 -0.17 5.39 17.65
N GLY A 61 -0.46 5.74 18.91
CA GLY A 61 -1.52 6.69 19.26
C GLY A 61 -1.32 8.08 18.65
N VAL A 62 -0.09 8.52 18.46
CA VAL A 62 0.24 9.83 17.86
C VAL A 62 0.42 9.75 16.34
N ALA A 63 1.00 8.65 15.85
CA ALA A 63 1.35 8.51 14.44
C ALA A 63 0.14 8.20 13.54
N LEU A 64 -0.82 7.40 14.05
CA LEU A 64 -1.95 6.92 13.24
C LEU A 64 -2.84 8.06 12.70
N PRO A 65 -3.32 9.04 13.51
CA PRO A 65 -4.16 10.13 12.99
C PRO A 65 -3.43 10.97 11.93
N ASN A 66 -2.15 11.23 12.09
CA ASN A 66 -1.35 11.94 11.09
C ASN A 66 -1.21 11.17 9.78
N PHE A 67 -1.03 9.87 9.87
CA PHE A 67 -0.94 9.00 8.68
C PHE A 67 -2.26 8.97 7.90
N LEU A 68 -3.40 8.87 8.58
CA LEU A 68 -4.72 8.87 7.93
C LEU A 68 -4.97 10.18 7.18
N SER A 69 -4.66 11.33 7.78
CA SER A 69 -4.83 12.63 7.11
C SER A 69 -3.92 12.79 5.89
N GLN A 70 -2.70 12.26 5.91
CA GLN A 70 -1.80 12.27 4.76
C GLN A 70 -2.30 11.33 3.65
N SER A 71 -2.85 10.18 4.00
CA SER A 71 -3.45 9.25 3.04
C SER A 71 -4.63 9.91 2.31
N THR A 72 -5.52 10.60 3.02
CA THR A 72 -6.64 11.35 2.42
C THR A 72 -6.15 12.42 1.44
N LYS A 73 -5.14 13.20 1.83
CA LYS A 73 -4.53 14.22 0.95
C LYS A 73 -3.89 13.62 -0.30
N ALA A 74 -3.23 12.47 -0.17
CA ALA A 74 -2.63 11.77 -1.31
C ALA A 74 -3.70 11.36 -2.34
N LYS A 75 -4.81 10.78 -1.87
CA LYS A 75 -5.95 10.42 -2.73
C LYS A 75 -6.59 11.63 -3.39
N GLY A 76 -6.76 12.74 -2.66
CA GLY A 76 -7.25 14.00 -3.23
C GLY A 76 -6.34 14.56 -4.31
N THR A 77 -5.02 14.41 -4.16
CA THR A 77 -4.05 14.83 -5.19
C THR A 77 -4.15 13.95 -6.44
N GLU A 78 -4.42 12.66 -6.28
CA GLU A 78 -4.70 11.75 -7.39
C GLU A 78 -5.95 12.20 -8.17
N ALA A 79 -7.07 12.42 -7.47
CA ALA A 79 -8.30 12.92 -8.07
C ALA A 79 -8.08 14.24 -8.84
N LYS A 80 -7.38 15.19 -8.23
CA LYS A 80 -7.05 16.48 -8.87
C LYS A 80 -6.21 16.30 -10.13
N SER A 81 -5.25 15.37 -10.11
CA SER A 81 -4.44 15.07 -11.29
C SER A 81 -5.28 14.48 -12.42
N GLN A 82 -6.21 13.59 -12.12
CA GLN A 82 -7.11 12.97 -13.10
C GLN A 82 -8.09 14.02 -13.67
N VAL A 83 -8.72 14.84 -12.82
CA VAL A 83 -9.60 15.94 -13.25
C VAL A 83 -8.83 16.87 -14.19
N SER A 84 -7.60 17.26 -13.85
CA SER A 84 -6.76 18.10 -14.71
C SER A 84 -6.43 17.43 -16.05
N ALA A 85 -6.24 16.11 -16.08
CA ALA A 85 -6.02 15.37 -17.32
C ALA A 85 -7.26 15.36 -18.22
N ILE A 86 -8.45 15.16 -17.64
CA ILE A 86 -9.73 15.19 -18.34
C ILE A 86 -9.96 16.59 -18.93
N LEU A 87 -9.73 17.65 -18.16
CA LEU A 87 -9.87 19.03 -18.64
C LEU A 87 -8.91 19.35 -19.78
N LYS A 88 -7.66 18.87 -19.73
CA LYS A 88 -6.69 19.02 -20.83
C LYS A 88 -7.13 18.29 -22.10
N SER A 89 -7.66 17.08 -21.95
CA SER A 89 -8.23 16.31 -23.05
C SER A 89 -9.40 17.04 -23.68
N SER A 90 -10.30 17.60 -22.87
CA SER A 90 -11.44 18.40 -23.33
C SER A 90 -10.98 19.67 -24.06
N ALA A 91 -9.96 20.36 -23.56
CA ALA A 91 -9.39 21.54 -24.21
C ALA A 91 -8.79 21.19 -25.59
N SER A 92 -8.10 20.06 -25.71
CA SER A 92 -7.59 19.58 -26.99
C SER A 92 -8.71 19.30 -27.98
N MET A 93 -9.75 18.59 -27.54
CA MET A 93 -10.93 18.27 -28.37
C MET A 93 -11.69 19.57 -28.80
N PHE A 94 -11.80 20.53 -27.87
CA PHE A 94 -12.38 21.81 -28.18
C PHE A 94 -11.59 22.55 -29.27
N SER A 95 -10.27 22.56 -29.17
CA SER A 95 -9.39 23.22 -30.15
C SER A 95 -9.48 22.60 -31.55
N GLU A 96 -9.74 21.29 -31.63
CA GLU A 96 -9.82 20.54 -32.88
C GLU A 96 -11.22 20.58 -33.49
N SER A 97 -12.27 20.52 -32.69
CA SER A 97 -13.63 20.23 -33.16
C SER A 97 -14.72 21.16 -32.59
N GLY A 98 -14.37 22.06 -31.68
CA GLY A 98 -15.30 23.00 -31.06
C GLY A 98 -16.13 22.44 -29.90
N ALA A 99 -16.86 23.33 -29.21
CA ALA A 99 -17.63 23.00 -28.01
C ALA A 99 -18.73 21.96 -28.25
N GLY A 100 -19.40 22.01 -29.38
CA GLY A 100 -20.46 21.08 -29.73
C GLY A 100 -19.96 19.62 -29.81
N PHE A 101 -18.72 19.42 -30.24
CA PHE A 101 -18.12 18.07 -30.25
C PHE A 101 -17.85 17.57 -28.84
N VAL A 102 -17.28 18.39 -27.95
CA VAL A 102 -17.03 18.04 -26.56
C VAL A 102 -18.34 17.70 -25.83
N SER A 103 -19.38 18.51 -26.04
CA SER A 103 -20.73 18.28 -25.50
C SER A 103 -21.32 16.93 -26.00
N ALA A 104 -21.14 16.62 -27.29
CA ALA A 104 -21.59 15.34 -27.86
C ALA A 104 -20.83 14.14 -27.23
N GLU A 105 -19.53 14.26 -26.98
CA GLU A 105 -18.74 13.22 -26.35
C GLU A 105 -19.13 12.97 -24.89
N ILE A 106 -19.46 14.03 -24.13
CA ILE A 106 -20.00 13.92 -22.77
C ILE A 106 -21.31 13.12 -22.80
N THR A 107 -22.24 13.52 -23.67
CA THR A 107 -23.55 12.89 -23.79
C THR A 107 -23.48 11.43 -24.29
N ALA A 108 -22.60 11.16 -25.26
CA ALA A 108 -22.43 9.81 -25.82
C ALA A 108 -21.80 8.81 -24.84
N GLY A 109 -21.07 9.29 -23.83
CA GLY A 109 -20.48 8.46 -22.77
C GLY A 109 -21.49 7.93 -21.73
N GLY A 110 -22.76 8.25 -21.86
CA GLY A 110 -23.81 8.02 -20.85
C GLY A 110 -23.96 9.23 -19.92
N ALA A 111 -25.07 9.30 -19.19
CA ALA A 111 -25.41 10.48 -18.40
C ALA A 111 -24.18 11.02 -17.61
N GLU A 112 -23.66 12.14 -18.09
CA GLU A 112 -22.58 12.90 -17.46
C GLU A 112 -21.23 12.14 -17.28
N SER A 113 -20.94 11.14 -18.15
CA SER A 113 -19.73 10.34 -18.06
C SER A 113 -18.53 10.98 -18.73
N CYS A 114 -17.42 11.07 -18.01
CA CYS A 114 -16.12 11.52 -18.54
C CYS A 114 -15.35 10.41 -19.31
N GLY A 115 -15.90 9.24 -19.52
CA GLY A 115 -15.18 8.08 -20.04
C GLY A 115 -14.52 8.33 -21.40
N ARG A 116 -15.19 9.06 -22.30
CA ARG A 116 -14.65 9.41 -23.62
C ARG A 116 -13.62 10.55 -23.59
N LEU A 117 -13.61 11.32 -22.49
CA LEU A 117 -12.64 12.37 -22.24
C LEU A 117 -11.39 11.86 -21.50
N GLY A 118 -11.30 10.53 -21.32
CA GLY A 118 -10.13 9.88 -20.71
C GLY A 118 -10.24 9.68 -19.21
N ALA A 119 -11.44 9.76 -18.64
CA ALA A 119 -11.64 9.38 -17.25
C ALA A 119 -11.38 7.88 -17.06
N PRO A 120 -10.69 7.47 -15.99
CA PRO A 120 -10.54 6.06 -15.67
C PRO A 120 -11.91 5.46 -15.31
N ALA A 121 -12.06 4.15 -15.54
CA ALA A 121 -13.27 3.44 -15.15
C ALA A 121 -13.48 3.51 -13.62
N ALA A 122 -14.70 3.70 -13.17
CA ALA A 122 -15.07 3.83 -11.76
C ALA A 122 -14.55 2.69 -10.85
N LEU A 123 -14.42 1.48 -11.39
CA LEU A 123 -13.87 0.33 -10.67
C LEU A 123 -12.33 0.35 -10.52
N ALA A 124 -11.63 1.23 -11.25
CA ALA A 124 -10.18 1.30 -11.26
C ALA A 124 -9.62 2.39 -10.33
N THR A 125 -10.48 3.25 -9.77
CA THR A 125 -10.11 4.40 -8.94
C THR A 125 -11.00 4.50 -7.71
N ASN A 126 -10.55 5.30 -6.75
CA ASN A 126 -11.32 5.62 -5.55
C ASN A 126 -12.34 6.75 -5.78
N PHE A 127 -12.49 7.21 -7.03
CA PHE A 127 -13.34 8.34 -7.40
C PHE A 127 -14.18 8.03 -8.63
N ASP A 128 -15.41 8.51 -8.61
CA ASP A 128 -16.30 8.55 -9.75
C ASP A 128 -16.20 9.94 -10.39
N TYR A 129 -16.02 9.97 -11.71
CA TYR A 129 -15.83 11.21 -12.47
C TYR A 129 -17.07 11.52 -13.30
N VAL A 130 -17.63 12.72 -13.07
CA VAL A 130 -18.77 13.24 -13.78
C VAL A 130 -18.35 14.50 -14.54
N CYS A 131 -18.69 14.57 -15.82
CA CYS A 131 -18.48 15.73 -16.67
C CYS A 131 -19.82 16.35 -17.03
N SER A 132 -19.95 17.63 -16.83
CA SER A 132 -21.12 18.43 -17.27
C SER A 132 -20.69 19.60 -18.13
N GLN A 133 -21.50 19.92 -19.08
CA GLN A 133 -21.33 21.19 -19.79
C GLN A 133 -21.74 22.33 -18.85
N GLU A 134 -20.96 23.39 -18.84
CA GLU A 134 -21.17 24.54 -17.97
C GLU A 134 -21.13 25.81 -18.79
N ASP A 135 -22.13 26.65 -18.59
CA ASP A 135 -22.16 28.02 -19.13
C ASP A 135 -21.62 28.95 -18.03
N ILE A 136 -20.36 29.36 -18.15
CA ILE A 136 -19.71 30.26 -17.21
C ILE A 136 -19.90 31.69 -17.68
N GLY A 137 -21.02 32.29 -17.27
CA GLY A 137 -21.45 33.60 -17.75
C GLY A 137 -21.94 33.54 -19.22
N GLU A 138 -21.16 34.13 -20.16
CA GLU A 138 -21.44 34.06 -21.61
C GLU A 138 -20.49 33.06 -22.34
N VAL A 139 -19.75 32.25 -21.57
CA VAL A 139 -18.68 31.41 -22.10
C VAL A 139 -18.99 29.93 -21.87
N GLU A 140 -18.89 29.15 -22.93
CA GLU A 140 -19.04 27.71 -22.86
C GLU A 140 -17.82 27.08 -22.14
N GLY A 141 -18.09 26.11 -21.31
CA GLY A 141 -17.05 25.40 -20.56
C GLY A 141 -17.45 23.98 -20.20
N ILE A 142 -16.56 23.30 -19.48
CA ILE A 142 -16.81 21.98 -18.92
C ILE A 142 -16.47 21.99 -17.44
N ARG A 143 -17.37 21.43 -16.65
CA ARG A 143 -17.12 21.10 -15.23
C ARG A 143 -16.83 19.64 -15.10
N VAL A 144 -15.79 19.30 -14.36
CA VAL A 144 -15.44 17.94 -14.01
C VAL A 144 -15.47 17.80 -12.49
N THR A 145 -16.30 16.90 -12.03
CA THR A 145 -16.48 16.58 -10.61
C THR A 145 -15.99 15.17 -10.36
N ALA A 146 -15.03 15.01 -9.45
CA ALA A 146 -14.58 13.73 -8.94
C ALA A 146 -15.14 13.53 -7.53
N THR A 147 -16.01 12.56 -7.35
CA THR A 147 -16.62 12.22 -6.06
C THR A 147 -16.02 10.93 -5.54
N ALA A 148 -15.55 10.92 -4.30
CA ALA A 148 -15.04 9.72 -3.68
C ALA A 148 -16.15 8.67 -3.54
N ASN A 149 -15.90 7.46 -4.02
CA ASN A 149 -16.87 6.37 -3.98
C ASN A 149 -16.98 5.74 -2.60
N GLU A 150 -18.07 5.01 -2.35
CA GLU A 150 -18.38 4.38 -1.06
C GLU A 150 -17.40 3.27 -0.66
N ASN A 151 -16.53 2.81 -1.58
CA ASN A 151 -15.57 1.74 -1.30
C ASN A 151 -14.42 2.20 -0.41
N ASP A 152 -14.22 3.51 -0.27
CA ASP A 152 -13.15 4.08 0.55
C ASP A 152 -13.70 4.94 1.69
N THR A 153 -13.95 4.29 2.83
CA THR A 153 -14.53 4.92 4.03
C THR A 153 -13.69 6.07 4.61
N GLY A 154 -12.44 6.24 4.17
CA GLY A 154 -11.56 7.32 4.63
C GLY A 154 -11.75 8.65 3.91
N ILE A 155 -12.40 8.63 2.75
CA ILE A 155 -12.61 9.81 1.89
C ILE A 155 -14.03 9.90 1.34
N GLU A 156 -14.94 9.03 1.79
CA GLU A 156 -16.33 8.97 1.32
C GLU A 156 -17.00 10.35 1.34
N GLY A 157 -17.67 10.68 0.23
CA GLY A 157 -18.37 11.94 0.07
C GLY A 157 -17.48 13.17 -0.20
N ASN A 158 -16.15 13.01 -0.20
CA ASN A 158 -15.26 14.10 -0.57
C ASN A 158 -15.28 14.35 -2.08
N VAL A 159 -15.25 15.62 -2.47
CA VAL A 159 -15.39 16.05 -3.86
C VAL A 159 -14.18 16.89 -4.28
N VAL A 160 -13.73 16.69 -5.51
CA VAL A 160 -12.79 17.58 -6.21
C VAL A 160 -13.49 18.09 -7.46
N GLU A 161 -13.66 19.39 -7.55
CA GLU A 161 -14.35 20.03 -8.66
C GLU A 161 -13.46 21.06 -9.34
N MET A 162 -13.39 21.00 -10.66
CA MET A 162 -12.67 21.95 -11.48
C MET A 162 -13.46 22.24 -12.76
N THR A 163 -13.43 23.49 -13.17
CA THR A 163 -14.11 23.96 -14.37
C THR A 163 -13.10 24.55 -15.35
N LEU A 164 -13.27 24.28 -16.63
CA LEU A 164 -12.46 24.81 -17.72
C LEU A 164 -13.35 25.68 -18.61
N GLU A 165 -12.96 26.94 -18.83
CA GLU A 165 -13.52 27.82 -19.84
C GLU A 165 -12.85 27.60 -21.18
N PHE A 166 -13.59 27.20 -22.20
CA PHE A 166 -13.02 26.83 -23.48
C PHE A 166 -12.27 27.95 -24.21
N PRO A 167 -12.82 29.15 -24.37
CA PRO A 167 -12.15 30.18 -25.17
C PRO A 167 -10.86 30.71 -24.51
N THR A 168 -10.83 30.76 -23.19
CA THR A 168 -9.72 31.33 -22.45
C THR A 168 -8.67 30.27 -22.03
N GLY A 169 -9.09 29.00 -21.96
CA GLY A 169 -8.31 27.93 -21.38
C GLY A 169 -8.13 28.08 -19.86
N LEU A 170 -8.92 28.95 -19.22
CA LEU A 170 -8.85 29.18 -17.79
C LEU A 170 -9.43 28.00 -17.03
N VAL A 171 -8.62 27.45 -16.13
CA VAL A 171 -9.08 26.39 -15.21
C VAL A 171 -9.32 26.99 -13.83
N VAL A 172 -10.55 26.88 -13.39
CA VAL A 172 -10.98 27.32 -12.06
C VAL A 172 -11.20 26.08 -11.19
N THR A 173 -10.62 26.07 -10.01
CA THR A 173 -10.88 25.03 -9.00
C THR A 173 -11.92 25.55 -8.03
N ASP A 174 -13.02 24.83 -7.88
CA ASP A 174 -13.98 25.14 -6.82
C ASP A 174 -13.36 24.81 -5.47
N ARG A 175 -13.06 25.87 -4.70
CA ARG A 175 -12.42 25.73 -3.39
C ARG A 175 -13.39 25.24 -2.33
N ASP A 176 -14.66 25.54 -2.45
CA ASP A 176 -15.67 25.15 -1.47
C ASP A 176 -15.94 23.65 -1.53
N ALA A 177 -16.04 23.09 -2.74
CA ALA A 177 -16.20 21.66 -2.93
C ALA A 177 -14.93 20.87 -2.63
N THR A 178 -13.74 21.45 -2.85
CA THR A 178 -12.46 20.76 -2.77
C THR A 178 -11.79 20.91 -1.40
N SER A 179 -12.22 21.84 -0.55
CA SER A 179 -11.52 22.22 0.68
C SER A 179 -11.49 21.14 1.74
N GLU A 180 -12.54 20.35 1.87
CA GLU A 180 -12.63 19.31 2.90
C GLU A 180 -11.57 18.22 2.73
N MET A 181 -11.29 17.84 1.49
CA MET A 181 -10.30 16.80 1.17
C MET A 181 -8.87 17.24 1.48
N PHE A 182 -8.56 18.51 1.37
CA PHE A 182 -7.22 19.05 1.63
C PHE A 182 -7.07 19.66 3.02
N GLY A 183 -8.09 19.54 3.88
CA GLY A 183 -8.06 20.00 5.27
C GLY A 183 -8.26 21.52 5.43
N GLY A 184 -8.82 22.17 4.43
CA GLY A 184 -9.35 23.53 4.52
C GLY A 184 -10.70 23.51 5.21
N ASN A 185 -10.92 24.45 6.14
CA ASN A 185 -12.20 24.63 6.78
C ASN A 185 -13.03 25.57 5.89
N LYS A 186 -14.30 25.23 5.61
CA LYS A 186 -15.24 26.07 4.85
C LYS A 186 -15.38 27.52 5.38
N ALA A 187 -14.87 27.78 6.58
CA ALA A 187 -14.95 29.08 7.26
C ALA A 187 -13.74 30.00 7.02
N ASP A 188 -12.72 29.55 6.30
CA ASP A 188 -11.45 30.30 6.13
C ASP A 188 -11.28 30.92 4.73
N VAL A 189 -12.40 31.13 3.97
CA VAL A 189 -12.38 31.77 2.64
C VAL A 189 -13.21 33.04 2.65
#